data_3889848812723118489429cfc99c2a84
#
_entry.id   3889848812723118489429cfc99c2a84
#
_cell.length_a   1.000
_cell.length_b   1.000
_cell.length_c   1.000
_cell.angle_alpha   90.00
_cell.angle_beta   90.00
_cell.angle_gamma   90.00
#
_symmetry.space_group_name_H-M   'P 1'
#
loop_
_entity.id
_entity.type
_entity.pdbx_description
1 polymer ?
#
loop_
_entity_poly.entity_id
_entity_poly.type
_entity_poly.pdbx_seq_one_letter_code
_entity_poly.pdbx_strand_id
1 'polypeptide(L)'
;DMANDLDHYTNTYQIFSKDPQNCQKFLDSPEVINWKQHLQIQSSQSRLNEVIQNLASIRSSQVNHSENILYVAAETIKNLFPSLLDTKNLLPGGVKPKAINQDVFKLSSLDVTHASLVNEFWLFGGNELSQRFIERCIKKFPSSCVLGPEGTPASWTLMDQTGEIRMGGTMPKYRTQGLVSFVVYSQEQLMRKRGFPIYSHTDKSNTIMQKMSHSLQHFRMPCAWNQWKCVPV
;
A
#
# COMPACT_ATOMS: atom_id res chain seq x y z
N ASP A 1 23.87 1.25 12.35
CA ASP A 1 24.00 -0.23 12.42
C ASP A 1 22.65 -0.86 12.07
N MET A 2 22.50 -1.36 10.86
CA MET A 2 21.23 -1.95 10.39
C MET A 2 20.79 -3.18 11.21
N ALA A 3 21.67 -3.78 11.98
CA ALA A 3 21.35 -4.93 12.82
C ALA A 3 20.41 -4.60 14.00
N ASN A 4 20.33 -3.34 14.40
CA ASN A 4 19.50 -2.87 15.50
C ASN A 4 18.45 -1.84 15.07
N ASP A 5 18.08 -1.82 13.78
CA ASP A 5 17.04 -0.91 13.28
C ASP A 5 15.66 -1.34 13.81
N LEU A 6 15.06 -0.49 14.64
CA LEU A 6 13.71 -0.68 15.18
C LEU A 6 12.62 -0.24 14.21
N ASP A 7 12.98 0.13 12.97
CA ASP A 7 12.05 0.56 11.95
C ASP A 7 11.46 -0.65 11.19
N HIS A 8 10.26 -1.05 11.57
CA HIS A 8 9.55 -2.15 10.89
C HIS A 8 9.29 -1.87 9.40
N TYR A 9 9.30 -0.63 8.95
CA TYR A 9 9.19 -0.30 7.52
C TYR A 9 10.44 -0.69 6.73
N THR A 10 11.62 -0.63 7.35
CA THR A 10 12.88 -1.14 6.76
C THR A 10 12.88 -2.65 6.73
N ASN A 11 12.32 -3.29 7.77
CA ASN A 11 12.29 -4.74 7.95
C ASN A 11 10.94 -5.33 7.51
N THR A 12 10.55 -5.06 6.26
CA THR A 12 9.32 -5.61 5.66
C THR A 12 9.64 -6.83 4.82
N TYR A 13 8.95 -7.93 5.12
CA TYR A 13 9.03 -9.20 4.40
C TYR A 13 7.71 -9.49 3.71
N GLN A 14 7.73 -9.70 2.39
CA GLN A 14 6.58 -10.25 1.67
C GLN A 14 6.79 -11.74 1.49
N ILE A 15 5.81 -12.54 1.93
CA ILE A 15 5.92 -14.00 1.97
C ILE A 15 4.82 -14.61 1.12
N PHE A 16 5.23 -15.53 0.25
CA PHE A 16 4.35 -16.48 -0.42
C PHE A 16 4.95 -17.87 -0.29
N SER A 17 4.17 -18.84 0.18
CA SER A 17 4.59 -20.24 0.30
C SER A 17 3.62 -21.14 -0.47
N LYS A 18 4.16 -22.06 -1.26
CA LYS A 18 3.35 -23.13 -1.88
C LYS A 18 2.88 -24.15 -0.83
N ASP A 19 3.59 -24.24 0.27
CA ASP A 19 3.26 -25.08 1.42
C ASP A 19 3.38 -24.26 2.72
N PRO A 20 2.33 -23.50 3.10
CA PRO A 20 2.35 -22.65 4.29
C PRO A 20 2.59 -23.42 5.60
N GLN A 21 2.17 -24.68 5.69
CA GLN A 21 2.34 -25.48 6.92
C GLN A 21 3.80 -25.87 7.16
N ASN A 22 4.56 -26.09 6.10
CA ASN A 22 5.97 -26.49 6.18
C ASN A 22 6.95 -25.31 6.10
N CYS A 23 6.46 -24.08 5.92
CA CYS A 23 7.34 -22.92 5.86
C CYS A 23 7.90 -22.48 7.23
N GLN A 24 7.40 -23.02 8.35
CA GLN A 24 7.81 -22.63 9.69
C GLN A 24 9.33 -22.73 9.90
N LYS A 25 9.94 -23.85 9.53
CA LYS A 25 11.39 -24.05 9.67
C LYS A 25 12.20 -23.01 8.89
N PHE A 26 11.71 -22.65 7.71
CA PHE A 26 12.36 -21.66 6.87
C PHE A 26 12.25 -20.25 7.48
N LEU A 27 11.05 -19.87 7.94
CA LEU A 27 10.82 -18.58 8.56
C LEU A 27 11.44 -18.43 9.95
N ASP A 28 11.78 -19.56 10.61
CA ASP A 28 12.48 -19.58 11.89
C ASP A 28 13.99 -19.32 11.73
N SER A 29 14.54 -19.48 10.54
CA SER A 29 15.94 -19.21 10.26
C SER A 29 16.26 -17.73 10.38
N PRO A 30 17.27 -17.34 11.19
CA PRO A 30 17.70 -15.95 11.33
C PRO A 30 18.31 -15.37 10.04
N GLU A 31 18.70 -16.22 9.09
CA GLU A 31 19.16 -15.81 7.76
C GLU A 31 18.00 -15.36 6.87
N VAL A 32 16.77 -15.78 7.18
CA VAL A 32 15.55 -15.43 6.43
C VAL A 32 14.83 -14.29 7.10
N ILE A 33 14.53 -14.40 8.40
CA ILE A 33 13.84 -13.36 9.16
C ILE A 33 14.61 -13.06 10.45
N ASN A 34 14.98 -11.81 10.63
CA ASN A 34 15.59 -11.34 11.86
C ASN A 34 14.54 -11.00 12.92
N TRP A 35 14.08 -11.98 13.67
CA TRP A 35 13.09 -11.82 14.74
C TRP A 35 13.54 -10.95 15.92
N LYS A 36 14.83 -10.57 15.98
CA LYS A 36 15.37 -9.65 17.01
C LYS A 36 15.09 -8.17 16.71
N GLN A 37 14.49 -7.89 15.58
CA GLN A 37 14.15 -6.52 15.15
C GLN A 37 12.64 -6.28 15.15
N HIS A 38 12.22 -5.02 15.19
CA HIS A 38 10.87 -4.66 14.80
C HIS A 38 10.70 -4.95 13.32
N LEU A 39 9.77 -5.82 12.97
CA LEU A 39 9.56 -6.25 11.60
C LEU A 39 8.08 -6.29 11.21
N GLN A 40 7.84 -6.27 9.91
CA GLN A 40 6.51 -6.45 9.34
C GLN A 40 6.55 -7.59 8.32
N ILE A 41 5.62 -8.53 8.45
CA ILE A 41 5.37 -9.57 7.46
C ILE A 41 4.08 -9.23 6.73
N GLN A 42 4.06 -9.43 5.40
CA GLN A 42 2.89 -9.22 4.55
C GLN A 42 2.63 -10.44 3.69
N SER A 43 1.36 -10.83 3.54
CA SER A 43 0.98 -11.92 2.65
C SER A 43 -0.50 -11.89 2.27
N SER A 44 -0.82 -12.42 1.10
CA SER A 44 -2.20 -12.74 0.71
C SER A 44 -2.69 -14.09 1.28
N GLN A 45 -1.85 -14.81 2.02
CA GLN A 45 -2.15 -16.15 2.53
C GLN A 45 -2.50 -16.11 4.03
N SER A 46 -3.80 -16.08 4.36
CA SER A 46 -4.26 -16.05 5.77
C SER A 46 -3.83 -17.30 6.58
N ARG A 47 -3.53 -18.42 5.89
CA ARG A 47 -3.02 -19.64 6.54
C ARG A 47 -1.65 -19.46 7.21
N LEU A 48 -0.88 -18.44 6.83
CA LEU A 48 0.38 -18.12 7.51
C LEU A 48 0.19 -17.57 8.92
N ASN A 49 -1.03 -17.18 9.30
CA ASN A 49 -1.28 -16.60 10.62
C ASN A 49 -0.84 -17.52 11.76
N GLU A 50 -1.21 -18.79 11.72
CA GLU A 50 -0.83 -19.76 12.78
C GLU A 50 0.68 -19.93 12.86
N VAL A 51 1.35 -20.04 11.71
CA VAL A 51 2.80 -20.19 11.65
C VAL A 51 3.53 -18.98 12.22
N ILE A 52 3.08 -17.78 11.84
CA ILE A 52 3.69 -16.52 12.31
C ILE A 52 3.44 -16.30 13.80
N GLN A 53 2.24 -16.58 14.31
CA GLN A 53 1.92 -16.49 15.73
C GLN A 53 2.76 -17.45 16.56
N ASN A 54 2.92 -18.71 16.12
CA ASN A 54 3.74 -19.70 16.78
C ASN A 54 5.23 -19.29 16.83
N LEU A 55 5.77 -18.83 15.69
CA LEU A 55 7.16 -18.38 15.63
C LEU A 55 7.40 -17.16 16.52
N ALA A 56 6.49 -16.19 16.48
CA ALA A 56 6.59 -15.01 17.34
C ALA A 56 6.57 -15.37 18.82
N SER A 57 5.73 -16.33 19.22
CA SER A 57 5.69 -16.85 20.60
C SER A 57 7.04 -17.49 20.99
N ILE A 58 7.60 -18.35 20.13
CA ILE A 58 8.90 -19.00 20.35
C ILE A 58 10.03 -17.95 20.46
N ARG A 59 9.92 -16.87 19.70
CA ARG A 59 10.94 -15.80 19.62
C ARG A 59 10.69 -14.64 20.59
N SER A 60 9.75 -14.79 21.54
CA SER A 60 9.39 -13.76 22.52
C SER A 60 9.06 -12.43 21.83
N SER A 61 8.21 -12.47 20.79
CA SER A 61 7.77 -11.31 20.05
C SER A 61 6.26 -11.13 20.17
N GLN A 62 5.81 -9.91 20.38
CA GLN A 62 4.40 -9.56 20.28
C GLN A 62 4.00 -9.37 18.82
N VAL A 63 2.81 -9.85 18.45
CA VAL A 63 2.28 -9.74 17.10
C VAL A 63 0.99 -8.93 17.09
N ASN A 64 0.96 -7.90 16.26
CA ASN A 64 -0.26 -7.21 15.89
C ASN A 64 -0.63 -7.59 14.46
N HIS A 65 -1.72 -8.35 14.30
CA HIS A 65 -2.22 -8.81 13.00
C HIS A 65 -3.37 -7.95 12.52
N SER A 66 -3.29 -7.50 11.28
CA SER A 66 -4.39 -6.85 10.57
C SER A 66 -4.68 -7.55 9.25
N GLU A 67 -5.97 -7.68 8.94
CA GLU A 67 -6.45 -8.26 7.70
C GLU A 67 -7.22 -7.22 6.89
N ASN A 68 -6.72 -6.91 5.71
CA ASN A 68 -7.23 -5.87 4.83
C ASN A 68 -7.83 -6.46 3.56
N ILE A 69 -8.57 -5.64 2.83
CA ILE A 69 -9.10 -6.00 1.51
C ILE A 69 -8.03 -5.68 0.47
N LEU A 70 -7.66 -6.68 -0.34
CA LEU A 70 -6.74 -6.51 -1.46
C LEU A 70 -7.52 -6.11 -2.71
N TYR A 71 -7.12 -5.04 -3.35
CA TYR A 71 -7.62 -4.55 -4.62
C TYR A 71 -6.52 -4.60 -5.68
N VAL A 72 -6.86 -5.06 -6.87
CA VAL A 72 -5.95 -5.14 -8.02
C VAL A 72 -6.62 -4.52 -9.23
N ALA A 73 -5.91 -3.68 -9.98
CA ALA A 73 -6.46 -3.07 -11.18
C ALA A 73 -6.78 -4.13 -12.26
N ALA A 74 -7.86 -3.90 -13.01
CA ALA A 74 -8.35 -4.82 -14.03
C ALA A 74 -7.27 -5.26 -15.03
N GLU A 75 -6.44 -4.34 -15.49
CA GLU A 75 -5.39 -4.65 -16.45
C GLU A 75 -4.27 -5.51 -15.84
N THR A 76 -3.92 -5.28 -14.59
CA THR A 76 -2.97 -6.13 -13.87
C THR A 76 -3.49 -7.56 -13.76
N ILE A 77 -4.78 -7.74 -13.44
CA ILE A 77 -5.40 -9.08 -13.41
C ILE A 77 -5.41 -9.71 -14.80
N LYS A 78 -5.79 -8.95 -15.82
CA LYS A 78 -5.80 -9.44 -17.21
C LYS A 78 -4.43 -9.98 -17.63
N ASN A 79 -3.35 -9.32 -17.22
CA ASN A 79 -2.01 -9.70 -17.60
C ASN A 79 -1.45 -10.85 -16.74
N LEU A 80 -1.76 -10.89 -15.44
CA LEU A 80 -1.17 -11.84 -14.50
C LEU A 80 -2.10 -13.03 -14.17
N PHE A 81 -3.41 -12.80 -14.14
CA PHE A 81 -4.41 -13.76 -13.69
C PHE A 81 -5.66 -13.76 -14.57
N PRO A 82 -5.54 -13.99 -15.89
CA PRO A 82 -6.68 -13.87 -16.82
C PRO A 82 -7.85 -14.78 -16.48
N SER A 83 -7.61 -15.91 -15.81
CA SER A 83 -8.66 -16.84 -15.35
C SER A 83 -9.55 -16.28 -14.23
N LEU A 84 -9.13 -15.23 -13.54
CA LEU A 84 -9.93 -14.56 -12.51
C LEU A 84 -10.87 -13.50 -13.09
N LEU A 85 -10.74 -13.19 -14.39
CA LEU A 85 -11.57 -12.22 -15.06
C LEU A 85 -12.80 -12.91 -15.65
N ASP A 86 -13.94 -12.69 -15.00
CA ASP A 86 -15.22 -12.78 -15.73
C ASP A 86 -15.33 -11.54 -16.61
N THR A 87 -14.93 -11.70 -17.89
CA THR A 87 -14.87 -10.61 -18.87
C THR A 87 -16.21 -9.94 -19.14
N LYS A 88 -17.33 -10.52 -18.69
CA LYS A 88 -18.69 -9.99 -18.86
C LYS A 88 -18.93 -8.72 -18.03
N ASN A 89 -18.14 -8.48 -16.99
CA ASN A 89 -18.31 -7.36 -16.06
C ASN A 89 -17.25 -6.25 -16.20
N LEU A 90 -16.35 -6.39 -17.18
CA LEU A 90 -15.32 -5.38 -17.44
C LEU A 90 -15.80 -4.36 -18.45
N LEU A 91 -15.91 -3.10 -18.04
CA LEU A 91 -16.00 -2.01 -19.00
C LEU A 91 -14.63 -1.83 -19.66
N PRO A 92 -14.54 -1.85 -21.00
CA PRO A 92 -13.28 -1.60 -21.69
C PRO A 92 -12.72 -0.22 -21.33
N GLY A 93 -11.46 -0.18 -20.88
CA GLY A 93 -10.71 1.06 -20.70
C GLY A 93 -10.73 1.68 -19.30
N GLY A 94 -11.38 1.08 -18.31
CA GLY A 94 -11.49 1.65 -16.96
C GLY A 94 -12.31 2.95 -16.93
N VAL A 95 -12.84 3.31 -15.78
CA VAL A 95 -13.54 4.60 -15.64
C VAL A 95 -12.49 5.69 -15.42
N LYS A 96 -12.28 6.50 -16.46
CA LYS A 96 -11.49 7.71 -16.30
C LYS A 96 -12.22 8.62 -15.30
N PRO A 97 -11.55 9.05 -14.21
CA PRO A 97 -12.17 9.95 -13.25
C PRO A 97 -12.56 11.27 -13.88
N LYS A 98 -13.49 11.97 -13.25
CA LYS A 98 -13.87 13.31 -13.68
C LYS A 98 -12.63 14.22 -13.78
N ALA A 99 -12.54 14.97 -14.85
CA ALA A 99 -11.45 15.93 -15.02
C ALA A 99 -11.47 16.97 -13.89
N ILE A 100 -10.29 17.32 -13.41
CA ILE A 100 -10.11 18.42 -12.44
C ILE A 100 -10.07 19.77 -13.16
N ASN A 101 -10.42 20.84 -12.45
CA ASN A 101 -10.23 22.20 -12.98
C ASN A 101 -8.74 22.53 -13.03
N GLN A 102 -8.14 22.52 -14.21
CA GLN A 102 -6.71 22.75 -14.44
C GLN A 102 -6.27 24.22 -14.22
N ASP A 103 -7.20 25.16 -14.17
CA ASP A 103 -6.89 26.57 -13.83
C ASP A 103 -6.61 26.72 -12.32
N VAL A 104 -7.19 25.82 -11.51
CA VAL A 104 -7.06 25.83 -10.04
C VAL A 104 -6.06 24.80 -9.56
N PHE A 105 -6.06 23.62 -10.18
CA PHE A 105 -5.33 22.45 -9.72
C PHE A 105 -4.30 22.00 -10.77
N LYS A 106 -3.06 21.76 -10.32
CA LYS A 106 -1.96 21.31 -11.20
C LYS A 106 -1.49 19.92 -10.82
N LEU A 107 -1.50 19.01 -11.79
CA LEU A 107 -0.91 17.67 -11.60
C LEU A 107 0.62 17.80 -11.46
N SER A 108 1.18 17.15 -10.44
CA SER A 108 2.60 17.14 -10.11
C SER A 108 2.98 15.82 -9.42
N SER A 109 4.21 15.72 -8.98
CA SER A 109 4.71 14.69 -8.07
C SER A 109 4.95 15.28 -6.68
N LEU A 110 5.02 14.40 -5.66
CA LEU A 110 5.45 14.83 -4.33
C LEU A 110 6.94 15.16 -4.32
N ASP A 111 7.30 16.19 -3.58
CA ASP A 111 8.66 16.47 -3.14
C ASP A 111 8.85 16.00 -1.69
N VAL A 112 10.12 15.76 -1.28
CA VAL A 112 10.45 15.30 0.08
C VAL A 112 9.95 16.27 1.16
N THR A 113 9.92 17.56 0.86
CA THR A 113 9.37 18.59 1.76
C THR A 113 7.89 18.36 2.09
N HIS A 114 7.16 17.58 1.28
CA HIS A 114 5.77 17.21 1.54
C HIS A 114 5.62 16.00 2.47
N ALA A 115 6.72 15.36 2.89
CA ALA A 115 6.65 14.13 3.69
C ALA A 115 5.93 14.33 5.03
N SER A 116 6.15 15.47 5.68
CA SER A 116 5.48 15.77 6.95
C SER A 116 3.97 15.93 6.78
N LEU A 117 3.51 16.53 5.69
CA LEU A 117 2.11 16.63 5.35
C LEU A 117 1.49 15.24 5.13
N VAL A 118 2.16 14.39 4.35
CA VAL A 118 1.69 13.01 4.12
C VAL A 118 1.63 12.23 5.43
N ASN A 119 2.65 12.39 6.29
CA ASN A 119 2.74 11.73 7.59
C ASN A 119 1.61 12.15 8.55
N GLU A 120 1.25 13.42 8.56
CA GLU A 120 0.14 13.95 9.36
C GLU A 120 -1.21 13.34 8.96
N PHE A 121 -1.44 13.20 7.65
CA PHE A 121 -2.74 12.73 7.11
C PHE A 121 -2.82 11.20 6.92
N TRP A 122 -1.71 10.49 7.07
CA TRP A 122 -1.74 9.04 6.99
C TRP A 122 -2.16 8.41 8.32
N LEU A 123 -3.21 7.58 8.30
CA LEU A 123 -3.77 6.94 9.51
C LEU A 123 -2.72 6.18 10.35
N PHE A 124 -1.71 5.60 9.71
CA PHE A 124 -0.61 4.88 10.34
C PHE A 124 0.66 5.71 10.52
N GLY A 125 0.57 7.00 10.22
CA GLY A 125 1.65 7.97 10.33
C GLY A 125 1.70 8.66 11.68
N GLY A 126 2.19 9.90 11.69
CA GLY A 126 2.22 10.78 12.86
C GLY A 126 3.43 10.57 13.78
N ASN A 127 4.43 9.81 13.35
CA ASN A 127 5.66 9.60 14.11
C ASN A 127 6.90 9.71 13.21
N GLU A 128 8.09 9.73 13.82
CA GLU A 128 9.36 9.91 13.12
C GLU A 128 9.69 8.72 12.18
N LEU A 129 9.37 7.48 12.57
CA LEU A 129 9.63 6.30 11.75
C LEU A 129 8.80 6.33 10.46
N SER A 130 7.50 6.65 10.58
CA SER A 130 6.62 6.80 9.43
C SER A 130 7.03 7.96 8.53
N GLN A 131 7.51 9.08 9.08
CA GLN A 131 8.02 10.18 8.29
C GLN A 131 9.25 9.77 7.47
N ARG A 132 10.25 9.14 8.09
CA ARG A 132 11.43 8.62 7.39
C ARG A 132 11.06 7.62 6.29
N PHE A 133 10.08 6.76 6.54
CA PHE A 133 9.54 5.83 5.54
C PHE A 133 8.93 6.57 4.35
N ILE A 134 8.08 7.57 4.61
CA ILE A 134 7.45 8.40 3.56
C ILE A 134 8.51 9.14 2.75
N GLU A 135 9.52 9.74 3.39
CA GLU A 135 10.64 10.40 2.71
C GLU A 135 11.38 9.45 1.78
N ARG A 136 11.66 8.21 2.23
CA ARG A 136 12.28 7.18 1.38
C ARG A 136 11.40 6.84 0.18
N CYS A 137 10.09 6.67 0.39
CA CYS A 137 9.15 6.39 -0.67
C CYS A 137 9.10 7.51 -1.72
N ILE A 138 9.01 8.76 -1.29
CA ILE A 138 8.99 9.93 -2.19
C ILE A 138 10.29 10.03 -2.99
N LYS A 139 11.44 9.79 -2.36
CA LYS A 139 12.76 9.86 -3.01
C LYS A 139 13.00 8.75 -4.05
N LYS A 140 12.42 7.57 -3.84
CA LYS A 140 12.82 6.36 -4.59
C LYS A 140 11.76 5.86 -5.57
N PHE A 141 10.48 6.16 -5.32
CA PHE A 141 9.38 5.57 -6.04
C PHE A 141 8.46 6.64 -6.66
N PRO A 142 7.64 6.25 -7.65
CA PRO A 142 6.67 7.16 -8.25
C PRO A 142 5.67 7.68 -7.23
N SER A 143 5.36 8.96 -7.35
CA SER A 143 4.27 9.60 -6.62
C SER A 143 3.48 10.52 -7.55
N SER A 144 2.21 10.74 -7.24
CA SER A 144 1.36 11.71 -7.91
C SER A 144 0.68 12.60 -6.89
N CYS A 145 0.63 13.88 -7.16
CA CYS A 145 -0.17 14.81 -6.37
C CYS A 145 -0.85 15.84 -7.28
N VAL A 146 -1.85 16.48 -6.73
CA VAL A 146 -2.48 17.66 -7.31
C VAL A 146 -2.18 18.82 -6.38
N LEU A 147 -1.49 19.83 -6.89
CA LEU A 147 -1.23 21.07 -6.18
C LEU A 147 -2.48 21.95 -6.24
N GLY A 148 -2.82 22.54 -5.11
CA GLY A 148 -3.85 23.56 -5.01
C GLY A 148 -3.36 24.96 -5.43
N PRO A 149 -4.23 25.99 -5.32
CA PRO A 149 -3.88 27.37 -5.70
C PRO A 149 -2.67 27.92 -4.95
N GLU A 150 -2.44 27.42 -3.75
CA GLU A 150 -1.32 27.82 -2.89
C GLU A 150 0.02 27.15 -3.26
N GLY A 151 0.04 26.29 -4.29
CA GLY A 151 1.20 25.53 -4.68
C GLY A 151 1.54 24.35 -3.75
N THR A 152 0.68 24.03 -2.77
CA THR A 152 0.84 22.88 -1.86
C THR A 152 -0.04 21.72 -2.30
N PRO A 153 0.30 20.44 -1.93
CA PRO A 153 -0.52 19.31 -2.29
C PRO A 153 -1.94 19.39 -1.71
N ALA A 154 -2.93 19.38 -2.59
CA ALA A 154 -4.36 19.30 -2.26
C ALA A 154 -4.82 17.85 -2.11
N SER A 155 -4.27 16.95 -2.94
CA SER A 155 -4.48 15.51 -2.89
C SER A 155 -3.25 14.79 -3.42
N TRP A 156 -2.97 13.58 -2.91
CA TRP A 156 -1.76 12.83 -3.25
C TRP A 156 -1.93 11.33 -3.07
N THR A 157 -1.01 10.59 -3.67
CA THR A 157 -0.73 9.18 -3.40
C THR A 157 0.69 8.85 -3.84
N LEU A 158 1.25 7.77 -3.31
CA LEU A 158 2.59 7.32 -3.67
C LEU A 158 2.68 5.79 -3.73
N MET A 159 3.75 5.31 -4.36
CA MET A 159 4.12 3.90 -4.34
C MET A 159 5.08 3.66 -3.18
N ASP A 160 4.91 2.57 -2.46
CA ASP A 160 5.85 2.14 -1.44
C ASP A 160 6.89 1.14 -1.99
N GLN A 161 7.78 0.70 -1.12
CA GLN A 161 8.87 -0.24 -1.44
C GLN A 161 8.39 -1.62 -1.93
N THR A 162 7.14 -1.96 -1.70
CA THR A 162 6.54 -3.22 -2.15
C THR A 162 5.87 -3.10 -3.53
N GLY A 163 5.85 -1.90 -4.10
CA GLY A 163 5.18 -1.61 -5.36
C GLY A 163 3.69 -1.27 -5.19
N GLU A 164 3.24 -1.10 -3.97
CA GLU A 164 1.84 -0.85 -3.65
C GLU A 164 1.49 0.64 -3.73
N ILE A 165 0.31 0.98 -4.23
CA ILE A 165 -0.25 2.34 -4.13
C ILE A 165 -0.77 2.55 -2.71
N ARG A 166 -0.16 3.49 -1.99
CA ARG A 166 -0.45 3.74 -0.57
C ARG A 166 -0.46 5.22 -0.21
N MET A 167 -0.77 5.48 1.07
CA MET A 167 -0.66 6.79 1.70
C MET A 167 -1.42 7.89 0.98
N GLY A 168 -2.53 7.51 0.29
CA GLY A 168 -3.39 8.46 -0.39
C GLY A 168 -4.11 9.37 0.59
N GLY A 169 -4.17 10.66 0.26
CA GLY A 169 -4.84 11.65 1.08
C GLY A 169 -5.39 12.83 0.29
N THR A 170 -6.28 13.57 0.93
CA THR A 170 -6.83 14.83 0.40
C THR A 170 -7.04 15.80 1.56
N MET A 171 -6.52 17.01 1.41
CA MET A 171 -6.70 18.08 2.38
C MET A 171 -8.20 18.32 2.64
N PRO A 172 -8.64 18.55 3.89
CA PRO A 172 -10.04 18.68 4.26
C PRO A 172 -10.80 19.68 3.38
N LYS A 173 -10.21 20.83 3.10
CA LYS A 173 -10.81 21.91 2.28
C LYS A 173 -11.05 21.53 0.80
N TYR A 174 -10.40 20.46 0.32
CA TYR A 174 -10.49 19.97 -1.06
C TYR A 174 -11.21 18.62 -1.20
N ARG A 175 -11.78 18.10 -0.11
CA ARG A 175 -12.56 16.86 -0.15
C ARG A 175 -13.82 17.01 -1.00
N THR A 176 -14.42 15.88 -1.39
CA THR A 176 -15.65 15.80 -2.21
C THR A 176 -15.53 16.29 -3.65
N GLN A 177 -14.36 16.76 -4.08
CA GLN A 177 -14.10 17.27 -5.43
C GLN A 177 -13.56 16.18 -6.39
N GLY A 178 -13.48 14.93 -5.96
CA GLY A 178 -12.98 13.81 -6.78
C GLY A 178 -11.46 13.77 -6.96
N LEU A 179 -10.70 14.63 -6.27
CA LEU A 179 -9.25 14.76 -6.47
C LEU A 179 -8.49 13.46 -6.17
N VAL A 180 -8.89 12.69 -5.15
CA VAL A 180 -8.21 11.43 -4.81
C VAL A 180 -8.33 10.41 -5.95
N SER A 181 -9.49 10.28 -6.58
CA SER A 181 -9.67 9.37 -7.72
C SER A 181 -8.82 9.80 -8.92
N PHE A 182 -8.72 11.11 -9.16
CA PHE A 182 -7.87 11.66 -10.22
C PHE A 182 -6.38 11.38 -9.96
N VAL A 183 -5.92 11.58 -8.73
CA VAL A 183 -4.51 11.36 -8.34
C VAL A 183 -4.15 9.89 -8.41
N VAL A 184 -5.01 8.99 -7.89
CA VAL A 184 -4.79 7.54 -7.96
C VAL A 184 -4.75 7.08 -9.41
N TYR A 185 -5.68 7.50 -10.25
CA TYR A 185 -5.66 7.20 -11.69
C TYR A 185 -4.36 7.69 -12.36
N SER A 186 -3.91 8.91 -12.03
CA SER A 186 -2.65 9.45 -12.57
C SER A 186 -1.43 8.62 -12.13
N GLN A 187 -1.42 8.18 -10.88
CA GLN A 187 -0.39 7.28 -10.34
C GLN A 187 -0.38 5.94 -11.08
N GLU A 188 -1.54 5.37 -11.34
CA GLU A 188 -1.67 4.12 -12.10
C GLU A 188 -1.11 4.26 -13.51
N GLN A 189 -1.44 5.37 -14.21
CA GLN A 189 -0.89 5.63 -15.55
C GLN A 189 0.65 5.71 -15.51
N LEU A 190 1.21 6.34 -14.49
CA LEU A 190 2.65 6.45 -14.30
C LEU A 190 3.29 5.08 -14.02
N MET A 191 2.71 4.29 -13.11
CA MET A 191 3.18 2.96 -12.75
C MET A 191 3.08 2.00 -13.95
N ARG A 192 1.97 2.05 -14.68
CA ARG A 192 1.75 1.25 -15.89
C ARG A 192 2.82 1.49 -16.96
N LYS A 193 3.16 2.76 -17.22
CA LYS A 193 4.24 3.12 -18.14
C LYS A 193 5.60 2.57 -17.73
N ARG A 194 5.79 2.31 -16.43
CA ARG A 194 7.03 1.74 -15.87
C ARG A 194 6.98 0.22 -15.70
N GLY A 195 5.88 -0.43 -16.11
CA GLY A 195 5.73 -1.89 -16.03
C GLY A 195 5.42 -2.43 -14.63
N PHE A 196 5.03 -1.58 -13.68
CA PHE A 196 4.63 -2.03 -12.34
C PHE A 196 3.21 -2.60 -12.33
N PRO A 197 2.97 -3.69 -11.59
CA PRO A 197 1.61 -4.13 -11.29
C PRO A 197 0.90 -3.08 -10.44
N ILE A 198 -0.42 -2.96 -10.62
CA ILE A 198 -1.22 -1.95 -9.91
C ILE A 198 -2.10 -2.67 -8.90
N TYR A 199 -1.80 -2.47 -7.63
CA TYR A 199 -2.56 -3.01 -6.51
C TYR A 199 -2.49 -2.10 -5.28
N SER A 200 -3.44 -2.28 -4.39
CA SER A 200 -3.52 -1.60 -3.11
C SER A 200 -4.27 -2.45 -2.10
N HIS A 201 -4.08 -2.19 -0.83
CA HIS A 201 -4.96 -2.74 0.20
C HIS A 201 -5.69 -1.63 0.94
N THR A 202 -6.85 -1.97 1.47
CA THR A 202 -7.71 -1.04 2.18
C THR A 202 -8.24 -1.69 3.44
N ASP A 203 -8.19 -0.97 4.56
CA ASP A 203 -8.81 -1.42 5.80
C ASP A 203 -10.31 -1.68 5.61
N LYS A 204 -10.82 -2.73 6.27
CA LYS A 204 -12.22 -3.15 6.17
C LYS A 204 -13.21 -2.07 6.62
N SER A 205 -12.79 -1.15 7.47
CA SER A 205 -13.61 -0.03 7.95
C SER A 205 -13.56 1.19 7.01
N ASN A 206 -12.57 1.28 6.11
CA ASN A 206 -12.39 2.43 5.22
C ASN A 206 -13.29 2.35 3.98
N THR A 207 -14.58 2.57 4.17
CA THR A 207 -15.60 2.50 3.11
C THR A 207 -15.39 3.53 2.00
N ILE A 208 -14.74 4.66 2.29
CA ILE A 208 -14.44 5.71 1.30
C ILE A 208 -13.45 5.17 0.27
N MET A 209 -12.34 4.59 0.73
CA MET A 209 -11.33 4.02 -0.17
C MET A 209 -11.86 2.79 -0.91
N GLN A 210 -12.74 1.98 -0.30
CA GLN A 210 -13.41 0.87 -0.98
C GLN A 210 -14.27 1.39 -2.14
N LYS A 211 -15.08 2.42 -1.93
CA LYS A 211 -15.88 3.06 -2.99
C LYS A 211 -15.00 3.63 -4.10
N MET A 212 -13.89 4.26 -3.75
CA MET A 212 -12.92 4.78 -4.71
C MET A 212 -12.32 3.65 -5.56
N SER A 213 -11.88 2.55 -4.95
CA SER A 213 -11.35 1.38 -5.67
C SER A 213 -12.39 0.81 -6.66
N HIS A 214 -13.65 0.69 -6.24
CA HIS A 214 -14.73 0.27 -7.14
C HIS A 214 -14.94 1.25 -8.30
N SER A 215 -14.89 2.56 -8.04
CA SER A 215 -15.07 3.58 -9.08
C SER A 215 -13.96 3.58 -10.13
N LEU A 216 -12.76 3.15 -9.76
CA LEU A 216 -11.61 2.96 -10.65
C LEU A 216 -11.56 1.55 -11.26
N GLN A 217 -12.58 0.73 -11.03
CA GLN A 217 -12.66 -0.67 -11.50
C GLN A 217 -11.52 -1.55 -11.01
N HIS A 218 -11.10 -1.34 -9.76
CA HIS A 218 -10.24 -2.30 -9.10
C HIS A 218 -11.07 -3.50 -8.63
N PHE A 219 -10.52 -4.69 -8.85
CA PHE A 219 -11.11 -5.93 -8.40
C PHE A 219 -10.75 -6.18 -6.96
N ARG A 220 -11.76 -6.44 -6.16
CA ARG A 220 -11.57 -7.04 -4.85
C ARG A 220 -11.14 -8.49 -5.04
N MET A 221 -9.95 -8.81 -4.57
CA MET A 221 -9.44 -10.17 -4.63
C MET A 221 -10.17 -11.08 -3.64
N PRO A 222 -10.31 -12.39 -3.95
CA PRO A 222 -10.93 -13.35 -3.04
C PRO A 222 -10.06 -13.67 -1.81
N CYS A 223 -8.78 -13.31 -1.85
CA CYS A 223 -7.86 -13.40 -0.71
C CYS A 223 -7.80 -12.07 0.05
N ALA A 224 -7.47 -12.15 1.33
CA ALA A 224 -7.17 -10.97 2.14
C ALA A 224 -5.73 -10.50 1.92
N TRP A 225 -5.42 -9.28 2.36
CA TRP A 225 -4.06 -8.79 2.53
C TRP A 225 -3.74 -8.73 4.02
N ASN A 226 -2.89 -9.63 4.46
CA ASN A 226 -2.51 -9.78 5.86
C ASN A 226 -1.22 -9.03 6.14
N GLN A 227 -1.17 -8.37 7.29
CA GLN A 227 0.02 -7.71 7.82
C GLN A 227 0.21 -8.12 9.29
N TRP A 228 1.40 -8.60 9.63
CA TRP A 228 1.81 -8.92 10.99
C TRP A 228 2.96 -8.00 11.37
N LYS A 229 2.74 -7.12 12.33
CA LYS A 229 3.80 -6.32 12.95
C LYS A 229 4.30 -7.07 14.16
N CYS A 230 5.57 -7.43 14.14
CA CYS A 230 6.21 -8.18 15.21
C CYS A 230 7.21 -7.28 15.93
N VAL A 231 7.10 -7.27 17.25
CA VAL A 231 7.93 -6.45 18.14
C VAL A 231 8.55 -7.37 19.18
N PRO A 232 9.89 -7.50 19.22
CA PRO A 232 10.58 -8.26 20.28
C PRO A 232 10.23 -7.71 21.66
N VAL A 233 10.10 -8.61 22.65
CA VAL A 233 9.79 -8.28 24.05
C VAL A 233 11.06 -8.35 24.89
#